data_8a04a52ee455e6d0c2e78d01174d27cc
#
_entry.id   8a04a52ee455e6d0c2e78d01174d27cc
#
_cell.length_a   1.000
_cell.length_b   1.000
_cell.length_c   1.000
_cell.angle_alpha   90.00
_cell.angle_beta   90.00
_cell.angle_gamma   90.00
#
_symmetry.space_group_name_H-M   'P 1'
#
loop_
_entity.id
_entity.type
_entity.pdbx_description
1 polymer ?
#
loop_
_entity_poly.entity_id
_entity_poly.type
_entity_poly.pdbx_seq_one_letter_code
_entity_poly.pdbx_strand_id
1 'polypeptide(L)'
;MARAVAAETDKQLAALTRKEIAGESLKRFGAGFVVEDLDAAVELANRIAPEHLELQISEPFEYIGQIRNAGAVFLGHYTPEPVGDYVAGPNHVLPTAGTARFSSALSVDHFLKKTSVIHYSKRAFKKEAADVMRLAELEGLDAHVRSIKIRMKNP
;
A
#
# COMPACT_ATOMS: atom_id res chain seq x y z
N MET A 1 7.06 10.45 -27.88
CA MET A 1 5.89 9.94 -27.13
C MET A 1 5.30 11.03 -26.21
N ALA A 2 5.97 11.57 -25.19
CA ALA A 2 5.40 12.51 -24.20
C ALA A 2 4.63 13.73 -24.80
N ARG A 3 5.22 14.41 -25.81
CA ARG A 3 4.54 15.52 -26.49
C ARG A 3 3.26 15.10 -27.23
N ALA A 4 3.24 13.89 -27.80
CA ALA A 4 2.05 13.37 -28.49
C ALA A 4 0.94 13.05 -27.49
N VAL A 5 1.30 12.49 -26.32
CA VAL A 5 0.33 12.26 -25.23
C VAL A 5 -0.26 13.57 -24.73
N ALA A 6 0.56 14.59 -24.49
CA ALA A 6 0.06 15.90 -24.05
C ALA A 6 -0.91 16.51 -25.07
N ALA A 7 -0.55 16.52 -26.36
CA ALA A 7 -1.42 17.05 -27.41
C ALA A 7 -2.74 16.28 -27.55
N GLU A 8 -2.71 14.95 -27.40
CA GLU A 8 -3.93 14.14 -27.45
C GLU A 8 -4.81 14.35 -26.21
N THR A 9 -4.19 14.55 -25.03
CA THR A 9 -4.89 14.90 -23.79
C THR A 9 -5.67 16.21 -23.96
N ASP A 10 -5.04 17.25 -24.49
CA ASP A 10 -5.70 18.56 -24.74
C ASP A 10 -6.88 18.42 -25.71
N LYS A 11 -6.67 17.64 -26.78
CA LYS A 11 -7.72 17.40 -27.79
C LYS A 11 -8.91 16.65 -27.19
N GLN A 12 -8.68 15.60 -26.42
CA GLN A 12 -9.74 14.80 -25.81
C GLN A 12 -10.45 15.55 -24.68
N LEU A 13 -9.71 16.31 -23.87
CA LEU A 13 -10.28 17.19 -22.84
C LEU A 13 -11.35 18.12 -23.38
N ALA A 14 -11.09 18.72 -24.53
CA ALA A 14 -12.03 19.67 -25.18
C ALA A 14 -13.39 19.03 -25.54
N ALA A 15 -13.40 17.70 -25.77
CA ALA A 15 -14.59 16.95 -26.13
C ALA A 15 -15.36 16.35 -24.93
N LEU A 16 -14.82 16.41 -23.72
CA LEU A 16 -15.47 15.86 -22.54
C LEU A 16 -16.63 16.70 -22.04
N THR A 17 -17.71 16.07 -21.58
CA THR A 17 -18.84 16.76 -20.93
C THR A 17 -18.43 17.39 -19.60
N ARG A 18 -17.48 16.81 -18.88
CA ARG A 18 -16.94 17.32 -17.59
C ARG A 18 -15.57 17.97 -17.74
N LYS A 19 -15.32 18.60 -18.89
CA LYS A 19 -14.02 19.20 -19.25
C LYS A 19 -13.49 20.24 -18.26
N GLU A 20 -14.36 20.98 -17.59
CA GLU A 20 -13.95 21.99 -16.62
C GLU A 20 -13.31 21.37 -15.39
N ILE A 21 -13.94 20.32 -14.83
CA ILE A 21 -13.42 19.60 -13.67
C ILE A 21 -12.13 18.86 -14.04
N ALA A 22 -12.14 18.15 -15.18
CA ALA A 22 -10.98 17.42 -15.67
C ALA A 22 -9.80 18.37 -15.97
N GLY A 23 -10.07 19.51 -16.60
CA GLY A 23 -9.07 20.53 -16.91
C GLY A 23 -8.45 21.14 -15.66
N GLU A 24 -9.24 21.44 -14.63
CA GLU A 24 -8.72 21.95 -13.36
C GLU A 24 -7.86 20.91 -12.65
N SER A 25 -8.27 19.64 -12.68
CA SER A 25 -7.47 18.52 -12.13
C SER A 25 -6.13 18.37 -12.86
N LEU A 26 -6.14 18.36 -14.19
CA LEU A 26 -4.92 18.28 -14.99
C LEU A 26 -3.99 19.47 -14.74
N LYS A 27 -4.54 20.68 -14.62
CA LYS A 27 -3.77 21.90 -14.36
C LYS A 27 -3.09 21.87 -12.99
N ARG A 28 -3.73 21.31 -11.97
CA ARG A 28 -3.20 21.29 -10.59
C ARG A 28 -2.28 20.12 -10.33
N PHE A 29 -2.61 18.96 -10.88
CA PHE A 29 -1.99 17.69 -10.48
C PHE A 29 -1.42 16.92 -11.66
N GLY A 30 -1.74 17.28 -12.90
CA GLY A 30 -1.20 16.63 -14.09
C GLY A 30 0.31 16.85 -14.19
N ALA A 31 1.06 15.77 -14.37
CA ALA A 31 2.50 15.83 -14.59
C ALA A 31 2.92 14.73 -15.58
N GLY A 32 3.86 15.07 -16.46
CA GLY A 32 4.50 14.12 -17.38
C GLY A 32 5.98 14.03 -17.07
N PHE A 33 6.46 12.82 -16.80
CA PHE A 33 7.87 12.55 -16.50
C PHE A 33 8.49 11.75 -17.64
N VAL A 34 9.65 12.19 -18.11
CA VAL A 34 10.46 11.43 -19.07
C VAL A 34 11.67 10.93 -18.31
N VAL A 35 11.84 9.63 -18.27
CA VAL A 35 12.90 8.95 -17.53
C VAL A 35 13.77 8.14 -18.48
N GLU A 36 14.93 7.66 -18.01
CA GLU A 36 15.91 6.96 -18.83
C GLU A 36 15.44 5.57 -19.25
N ASP A 37 14.80 4.85 -18.33
CA ASP A 37 14.36 3.47 -18.50
C ASP A 37 13.10 3.13 -17.68
N LEU A 38 12.64 1.88 -17.78
CA LEU A 38 11.47 1.39 -17.05
C LEU A 38 11.74 1.20 -15.55
N ASP A 39 12.96 0.91 -15.14
CA ASP A 39 13.31 0.77 -13.72
C ASP A 39 13.17 2.13 -13.03
N ALA A 40 13.66 3.19 -13.64
CA ALA A 40 13.46 4.57 -13.16
C ALA A 40 11.97 4.97 -13.14
N ALA A 41 11.18 4.53 -14.14
CA ALA A 41 9.74 4.75 -14.16
C ALA A 41 9.04 4.07 -12.99
N VAL A 42 9.36 2.81 -12.71
CA VAL A 42 8.77 2.02 -11.60
C VAL A 42 9.17 2.62 -10.25
N GLU A 43 10.43 3.03 -10.08
CA GLU A 43 10.85 3.68 -8.84
C GLU A 43 10.10 5.00 -8.61
N LEU A 44 9.89 5.79 -9.65
CA LEU A 44 9.10 7.01 -9.58
C LEU A 44 7.63 6.70 -9.22
N ALA A 45 7.02 5.69 -9.84
CA ALA A 45 5.67 5.24 -9.52
C ALA A 45 5.55 4.81 -8.04
N ASN A 46 6.51 4.05 -7.52
CA ASN A 46 6.56 3.67 -6.10
C ASN A 46 6.66 4.90 -5.17
N ARG A 47 7.39 5.94 -5.59
CA ARG A 47 7.50 7.19 -4.82
C ARG A 47 6.21 8.00 -4.85
N ILE A 48 5.48 7.99 -5.96
CA ILE A 48 4.16 8.64 -6.08
C ILE A 48 3.12 7.87 -5.26
N ALA A 49 3.19 6.54 -5.27
CA ALA A 49 2.22 5.64 -4.65
C ALA A 49 0.79 5.92 -5.14
N PRO A 50 0.53 5.75 -6.44
CA PRO A 50 -0.75 6.09 -7.05
C PRO A 50 -1.87 5.18 -6.57
N GLU A 51 -3.09 5.68 -6.65
CA GLU A 51 -4.30 4.89 -6.49
C GLU A 51 -4.41 3.82 -7.59
N HIS A 52 -4.27 4.25 -8.84
CA HIS A 52 -4.25 3.38 -10.02
C HIS A 52 -2.90 3.50 -10.72
N LEU A 53 -2.25 2.39 -10.96
CA LEU A 53 -1.02 2.29 -11.73
C LEU A 53 -1.28 1.47 -12.99
N GLU A 54 -1.28 2.10 -14.16
CA GLU A 54 -1.35 1.42 -15.45
C GLU A 54 0.06 1.18 -16.02
N LEU A 55 0.42 -0.08 -16.25
CA LEU A 55 1.64 -0.49 -16.95
C LEU A 55 1.33 -0.83 -18.40
N GLN A 56 1.24 0.18 -19.24
CA GLN A 56 0.94 0.02 -20.67
C GLN A 56 2.21 -0.20 -21.48
N ILE A 57 2.89 -1.30 -21.19
CA ILE A 57 4.13 -1.76 -21.81
C ILE A 57 3.97 -3.19 -22.38
N SER A 58 4.91 -3.65 -23.22
CA SER A 58 4.82 -4.96 -23.88
C SER A 58 4.90 -6.13 -22.89
N GLU A 59 5.76 -6.05 -21.90
CA GLU A 59 6.02 -7.14 -20.94
C GLU A 59 5.75 -6.69 -19.48
N PRO A 60 4.51 -6.34 -19.12
CA PRO A 60 4.20 -5.74 -17.82
C PRO A 60 4.43 -6.68 -16.64
N PHE A 61 4.37 -8.00 -16.86
CA PHE A 61 4.58 -9.01 -15.81
C PHE A 61 6.02 -9.03 -15.27
N GLU A 62 7.00 -8.61 -16.06
CA GLU A 62 8.40 -8.54 -15.63
C GLU A 62 8.62 -7.51 -14.51
N TYR A 63 7.75 -6.51 -14.40
CA TYR A 63 7.87 -5.41 -13.45
C TYR A 63 7.00 -5.56 -12.20
N ILE A 64 6.09 -6.54 -12.14
CA ILE A 64 5.18 -6.74 -10.97
C ILE A 64 5.96 -6.84 -9.66
N GLY A 65 7.07 -7.58 -9.64
CA GLY A 65 7.89 -7.77 -8.44
C GLY A 65 8.56 -6.51 -7.91
N GLN A 66 8.65 -5.47 -8.74
CA GLN A 66 9.25 -4.19 -8.38
C GLN A 66 8.23 -3.16 -7.89
N ILE A 67 6.92 -3.39 -8.11
CA ILE A 67 5.86 -2.49 -7.67
C ILE A 67 5.56 -2.74 -6.20
N ARG A 68 5.75 -1.71 -5.39
CA ARG A 68 5.56 -1.76 -3.94
C ARG A 68 4.38 -0.95 -3.45
N ASN A 69 4.10 0.16 -4.12
CA ASN A 69 3.17 1.17 -3.63
C ASN A 69 2.19 1.57 -4.73
N ALA A 70 1.12 0.80 -4.90
CA ALA A 70 -0.02 1.16 -5.75
C ALA A 70 -1.30 0.63 -5.12
N GLY A 71 -2.41 1.33 -5.28
CA GLY A 71 -3.71 0.87 -4.82
C GLY A 71 -4.22 -0.29 -5.66
N ALA A 72 -4.14 -0.16 -6.98
CA ALA A 72 -4.38 -1.21 -7.96
C ALA A 72 -3.37 -1.10 -9.11
N VAL A 73 -3.02 -2.23 -9.72
CA VAL A 73 -2.09 -2.31 -10.87
C VAL A 73 -2.79 -2.91 -12.06
N PHE A 74 -2.76 -2.21 -13.18
CA PHE A 74 -3.39 -2.58 -14.44
C PHE A 74 -2.32 -2.93 -15.46
N LEU A 75 -2.37 -4.12 -16.02
CA LEU A 75 -1.29 -4.68 -16.81
C LEU A 75 -1.64 -4.76 -18.30
N GLY A 76 -0.82 -4.11 -19.13
CA GLY A 76 -0.91 -4.17 -20.58
C GLY A 76 -1.97 -3.24 -21.18
N HIS A 77 -1.95 -3.18 -22.51
CA HIS A 77 -2.71 -2.20 -23.29
C HIS A 77 -4.24 -2.38 -23.26
N TYR A 78 -4.73 -3.54 -22.85
CA TYR A 78 -6.17 -3.87 -22.83
C TYR A 78 -6.78 -3.86 -21.42
N THR A 79 -6.05 -3.32 -20.45
CA THR A 79 -6.48 -3.28 -19.05
C THR A 79 -6.49 -1.82 -18.56
N PRO A 80 -7.34 -0.93 -19.12
CA PRO A 80 -7.49 0.41 -18.61
C PRO A 80 -8.26 0.41 -17.27
N GLU A 81 -8.10 1.46 -16.50
CA GLU A 81 -8.71 1.64 -15.17
C GLU A 81 -10.21 1.30 -15.12
N PRO A 82 -11.07 1.72 -16.09
CA PRO A 82 -12.50 1.41 -16.02
C PRO A 82 -12.84 -0.09 -16.05
N VAL A 83 -11.93 -0.94 -16.55
CA VAL A 83 -12.11 -2.40 -16.49
C VAL A 83 -12.09 -2.86 -15.03
N GLY A 84 -11.18 -2.31 -14.21
CA GLY A 84 -11.10 -2.61 -12.79
C GLY A 84 -12.32 -2.15 -12.02
N ASP A 85 -12.75 -0.93 -12.26
CA ASP A 85 -13.85 -0.32 -11.51
C ASP A 85 -15.22 -0.98 -11.78
N TYR A 86 -15.45 -1.47 -13.00
CA TYR A 86 -16.81 -1.88 -13.37
C TYR A 86 -17.00 -3.38 -13.60
N VAL A 87 -15.97 -4.15 -14.00
CA VAL A 87 -16.19 -5.53 -14.42
C VAL A 87 -15.17 -6.56 -13.94
N ALA A 88 -13.95 -6.17 -13.58
CA ALA A 88 -12.89 -7.12 -13.23
C ALA A 88 -13.08 -7.79 -11.85
N GLY A 89 -13.94 -7.23 -10.99
CA GLY A 89 -14.32 -7.84 -9.72
C GLY A 89 -13.57 -7.37 -8.47
N PRO A 90 -12.35 -6.80 -8.51
CA PRO A 90 -11.74 -6.19 -7.32
C PRO A 90 -12.57 -5.03 -6.78
N ASN A 91 -12.38 -4.72 -5.48
CA ASN A 91 -13.02 -3.57 -4.88
C ASN A 91 -12.37 -2.27 -5.39
N HIS A 92 -13.19 -1.28 -5.77
CA HIS A 92 -12.71 0.03 -6.22
C HIS A 92 -12.49 1.05 -5.10
N VAL A 93 -12.72 0.67 -3.84
CA VAL A 93 -12.35 1.49 -2.67
C VAL A 93 -10.86 1.29 -2.41
N LEU A 94 -10.06 2.15 -2.97
CA LEU A 94 -8.62 2.08 -3.04
C LEU A 94 -7.95 3.11 -2.14
N PRO A 95 -6.70 2.90 -1.73
CA PRO A 95 -5.93 3.90 -1.00
C PRO A 95 -5.60 5.08 -1.93
N THR A 96 -5.98 6.30 -1.53
CA THR A 96 -5.78 7.55 -2.27
C THR A 96 -4.67 8.41 -1.69
N ALA A 97 -4.27 9.47 -2.40
CA ALA A 97 -3.34 10.49 -1.91
C ALA A 97 -2.02 9.91 -1.35
N GLY A 98 -1.50 8.85 -1.97
CA GLY A 98 -0.23 8.22 -1.59
C GLY A 98 -0.31 7.28 -0.38
N THR A 99 -1.50 6.99 0.14
CA THR A 99 -1.69 6.05 1.25
C THR A 99 -1.44 4.59 0.85
N ALA A 100 -1.31 4.28 -0.44
CA ALA A 100 -0.89 2.97 -0.94
C ALA A 100 0.49 2.51 -0.40
N ARG A 101 1.25 3.38 0.25
CA ARG A 101 2.48 3.04 0.98
C ARG A 101 2.24 2.16 2.21
N PHE A 102 1.05 2.20 2.79
CA PHE A 102 0.73 1.51 4.06
C PHE A 102 -0.71 1.00 4.14
N SER A 103 -1.53 1.27 3.14
CA SER A 103 -2.92 0.81 3.06
C SER A 103 -3.15 -0.01 1.79
N SER A 104 -4.10 -0.92 1.85
CA SER A 104 -4.56 -1.74 0.72
C SER A 104 -5.99 -1.39 0.34
N ALA A 105 -6.44 -1.89 -0.81
CA ALA A 105 -7.85 -1.85 -1.21
C ALA A 105 -8.75 -2.48 -0.13
N LEU A 106 -9.98 -2.02 -0.02
CA LEU A 106 -10.97 -2.59 0.89
C LEU A 106 -11.17 -4.08 0.58
N SER A 107 -11.02 -4.91 1.60
CA SER A 107 -11.15 -6.37 1.49
C SER A 107 -11.89 -6.95 2.68
N VAL A 108 -12.21 -8.24 2.62
CA VAL A 108 -12.81 -8.98 3.73
C VAL A 108 -12.00 -8.89 5.01
N ASP A 109 -10.67 -8.78 4.91
CA ASP A 109 -9.77 -8.68 6.07
C ASP A 109 -10.06 -7.45 6.95
N HIS A 110 -10.58 -6.37 6.38
CA HIS A 110 -10.98 -5.17 7.14
C HIS A 110 -12.17 -5.41 8.07
N PHE A 111 -12.96 -6.44 7.80
CA PHE A 111 -14.13 -6.83 8.59
C PHE A 111 -13.84 -8.00 9.53
N LEU A 112 -12.62 -8.55 9.50
CA LEU A 112 -12.20 -9.63 10.37
C LEU A 112 -11.49 -9.09 11.61
N LYS A 113 -11.98 -9.48 12.79
CA LYS A 113 -11.30 -9.19 14.04
C LYS A 113 -10.35 -10.33 14.37
N LYS A 114 -9.10 -9.99 14.66
CA LYS A 114 -8.09 -10.94 15.13
C LYS A 114 -7.84 -10.74 16.62
N THR A 115 -7.71 -11.83 17.37
CA THR A 115 -7.39 -11.81 18.80
C THR A 115 -6.21 -12.73 19.04
N SER A 116 -5.17 -12.22 19.68
CA SER A 116 -4.03 -13.05 20.12
C SER A 116 -4.42 -13.85 21.34
N VAL A 117 -4.21 -15.16 21.29
CA VAL A 117 -4.39 -16.07 22.45
C VAL A 117 -3.00 -16.55 22.83
N ILE A 118 -2.59 -16.23 24.06
CA ILE A 118 -1.25 -16.54 24.57
C ILE A 118 -1.40 -17.48 25.76
N HIS A 119 -0.71 -18.63 25.72
CA HIS A 119 -0.61 -19.59 26.80
C HIS A 119 0.84 -19.98 27.02
N TYR A 120 1.28 -19.93 28.28
CA TYR A 120 2.57 -20.39 28.71
C TYR A 120 2.46 -21.57 29.68
N SER A 121 3.18 -22.63 29.40
CA SER A 121 3.38 -23.67 30.41
C SER A 121 4.30 -23.14 31.52
N LYS A 122 4.20 -23.70 32.73
CA LYS A 122 5.10 -23.38 33.86
C LYS A 122 6.59 -23.50 33.48
N ARG A 123 6.94 -24.52 32.68
CA ARG A 123 8.32 -24.72 32.21
C ARG A 123 8.78 -23.60 31.27
N ALA A 124 7.94 -23.22 30.31
CA ALA A 124 8.24 -22.12 29.37
C ALA A 124 8.35 -20.78 30.12
N PHE A 125 7.41 -20.51 31.05
CA PHE A 125 7.44 -19.31 31.86
C PHE A 125 8.76 -19.19 32.66
N LYS A 126 9.18 -20.27 33.36
CA LYS A 126 10.44 -20.26 34.13
C LYS A 126 11.67 -20.02 33.26
N LYS A 127 11.66 -20.53 32.01
CA LYS A 127 12.78 -20.37 31.09
C LYS A 127 12.95 -18.90 30.65
N GLU A 128 11.85 -18.20 30.44
CA GLU A 128 11.86 -16.86 29.83
C GLU A 128 11.66 -15.72 30.84
N ALA A 129 11.34 -16.03 32.09
CA ALA A 129 11.05 -15.06 33.16
C ALA A 129 12.15 -14.00 33.33
N ALA A 130 13.41 -14.40 33.24
CA ALA A 130 14.56 -13.50 33.40
C ALA A 130 14.62 -12.45 32.27
N ASP A 131 14.36 -12.87 31.04
CA ASP A 131 14.37 -11.96 29.88
C ASP A 131 13.20 -10.99 29.93
N VAL A 132 12.01 -11.46 30.31
CA VAL A 132 10.83 -10.58 30.50
C VAL A 132 11.11 -9.53 31.58
N MET A 133 11.69 -9.93 32.71
CA MET A 133 12.03 -8.99 33.78
C MET A 133 13.06 -7.95 33.31
N ARG A 134 14.10 -8.39 32.60
CA ARG A 134 15.15 -7.50 32.07
C ARG A 134 14.58 -6.46 31.10
N LEU A 135 13.73 -6.89 30.18
CA LEU A 135 13.08 -5.97 29.22
C LEU A 135 12.17 -4.99 29.94
N ALA A 136 11.36 -5.46 30.88
CA ALA A 136 10.48 -4.59 31.66
C ALA A 136 11.26 -3.58 32.55
N GLU A 137 12.42 -3.97 33.06
CA GLU A 137 13.32 -3.06 33.79
C GLU A 137 13.90 -1.97 32.87
N LEU A 138 14.30 -2.32 31.65
CA LEU A 138 14.78 -1.35 30.64
C LEU A 138 13.71 -0.32 30.27
N GLU A 139 12.45 -0.75 30.23
CA GLU A 139 11.30 0.14 29.96
C GLU A 139 10.84 0.91 31.21
N GLY A 140 11.40 0.66 32.39
CA GLY A 140 10.99 1.29 33.64
C GLY A 140 9.64 0.79 34.20
N LEU A 141 9.17 -0.40 33.74
CA LEU A 141 7.86 -0.95 34.11
C LEU A 141 7.98 -1.91 35.31
N ASP A 142 8.17 -1.36 36.52
CA ASP A 142 8.39 -2.12 37.74
C ASP A 142 7.22 -3.06 38.11
N ALA A 143 5.99 -2.68 37.83
CA ALA A 143 4.82 -3.54 38.05
C ALA A 143 4.87 -4.81 37.19
N HIS A 144 5.35 -4.72 35.95
CA HIS A 144 5.57 -5.88 35.08
C HIS A 144 6.63 -6.82 35.65
N VAL A 145 7.75 -6.27 36.12
CA VAL A 145 8.81 -7.03 36.80
C VAL A 145 8.27 -7.78 38.03
N ARG A 146 7.50 -7.08 38.87
CA ARG A 146 6.89 -7.67 40.09
C ARG A 146 5.91 -8.78 39.75
N SER A 147 5.13 -8.61 38.68
CA SER A 147 4.20 -9.61 38.19
C SER A 147 4.88 -10.93 37.83
N ILE A 148 6.09 -10.89 37.24
CA ILE A 148 6.89 -12.08 36.96
C ILE A 148 7.50 -12.64 38.26
N LYS A 149 8.12 -11.80 39.09
CA LYS A 149 8.77 -12.21 40.34
C LYS A 149 7.83 -12.97 41.29
N ILE A 150 6.58 -12.53 41.42
CA ILE A 150 5.62 -13.21 42.30
C ILE A 150 5.27 -14.61 41.82
N ARG A 151 5.16 -14.81 40.49
CA ARG A 151 4.86 -16.12 39.88
C ARG A 151 6.07 -17.06 39.90
N MET A 152 7.27 -16.53 40.01
CA MET A 152 8.48 -17.32 40.22
C MET A 152 8.60 -17.84 41.66
N LYS A 153 8.07 -17.09 42.65
CA LYS A 153 8.12 -17.47 44.07
C LYS A 153 7.04 -18.48 44.47
N ASN A 154 5.87 -18.42 43.81
CA ASN A 154 4.75 -19.32 44.07
C ASN A 154 4.59 -20.28 42.90
N PRO A 155 5.31 -21.40 42.90
CA PRO A 155 5.32 -22.36 41.80
C PRO A 155 4.04 -23.21 41.70
#